data_73d04dd53bbd38b09d0308328b1c839d
#
_entry.id   73d04dd53bbd38b09d0308328b1c839d
#
_cell.length_a   1.000
_cell.length_b   1.000
_cell.length_c   1.000
_cell.angle_alpha   90.00
_cell.angle_beta   90.00
_cell.angle_gamma   90.00
#
_symmetry.space_group_name_H-M   'P 1'
#
loop_
_entity.id
_entity.type
_entity.pdbx_description
1 polymer ?
#
loop_
_entity_poly.entity_id
_entity_poly.type
_entity_poly.pdbx_seq_one_letter_code
_entity_poly.pdbx_strand_id
1 'polypeptide(L)'
;MEEIRVDMRKLTEHDMALYAKHDELLFKLNQTMPRTAEYMDILRELFDGRIGEDSFVRAPLAGAALDKVTIGNRVFINNNLLAMARGGITIEDDVQIAANVQLLTNNHDPYERQILICKPILIKKGAWIGAGATITPGVTIGKYAIVGASAVVTHDVGDYEVVVGNPARVIKTLDAERFDEINSR
;
A
#
# COMPACT_ATOMS: atom_id res chain seq x y z
N MET A 1 13.76 -5.87 7.37
CA MET A 1 12.66 -6.74 6.87
C MET A 1 13.25 -7.73 5.89
N GLU A 2 12.78 -8.99 5.91
CA GLU A 2 13.39 -10.08 5.14
C GLU A 2 13.06 -9.96 3.64
N GLU A 3 14.07 -10.19 2.79
CA GLU A 3 13.94 -10.25 1.34
C GLU A 3 13.47 -11.65 0.92
N ILE A 4 12.46 -11.72 0.06
CA ILE A 4 11.96 -12.96 -0.51
C ILE A 4 12.25 -12.96 -2.02
N ARG A 5 12.75 -14.07 -2.54
CA ARG A 5 12.97 -14.28 -3.99
C ARG A 5 11.94 -15.25 -4.53
N VAL A 6 11.23 -14.87 -5.59
CA VAL A 6 10.16 -15.66 -6.20
C VAL A 6 10.49 -15.91 -7.66
N ASP A 7 10.66 -17.18 -8.03
CA ASP A 7 10.85 -17.60 -9.42
C ASP A 7 9.49 -17.73 -10.13
N MET A 8 9.18 -16.82 -11.03
CA MET A 8 7.90 -16.77 -11.74
C MET A 8 7.67 -17.98 -12.66
N ARG A 9 8.71 -18.75 -12.98
CA ARG A 9 8.61 -20.00 -13.74
C ARG A 9 8.11 -21.20 -12.91
N LYS A 10 8.12 -21.04 -11.57
CA LYS A 10 7.79 -22.08 -10.58
C LYS A 10 6.47 -21.81 -9.86
N LEU A 11 5.62 -20.99 -10.46
CA LEU A 11 4.28 -20.76 -9.92
C LEU A 11 3.48 -22.06 -9.95
N THR A 12 2.80 -22.34 -8.83
CA THR A 12 1.96 -23.54 -8.70
C THR A 12 0.58 -23.32 -9.32
N GLU A 13 -0.18 -24.39 -9.52
CA GLU A 13 -1.60 -24.28 -9.93
C GLU A 13 -2.41 -23.47 -8.93
N HIS A 14 -2.10 -23.56 -7.65
CA HIS A 14 -2.71 -22.77 -6.61
C HIS A 14 -2.42 -21.27 -6.77
N ASP A 15 -1.18 -20.88 -7.07
CA ASP A 15 -0.80 -19.50 -7.34
C ASP A 15 -1.57 -18.95 -8.54
N MET A 16 -1.69 -19.74 -9.62
CA MET A 16 -2.42 -19.32 -10.82
C MET A 16 -3.92 -19.16 -10.56
N ALA A 17 -4.51 -20.07 -9.78
CA ALA A 17 -5.92 -19.97 -9.39
C ALA A 17 -6.18 -18.73 -8.51
N LEU A 18 -5.26 -18.40 -7.59
CA LEU A 18 -5.35 -17.21 -6.76
C LEU A 18 -5.25 -15.93 -7.61
N TYR A 19 -4.38 -15.88 -8.60
CA TYR A 19 -4.31 -14.75 -9.54
C TYR A 19 -5.62 -14.57 -10.31
N ALA A 20 -6.14 -15.65 -10.89
CA ALA A 20 -7.40 -15.58 -11.62
C ALA A 20 -8.56 -15.09 -10.73
N LYS A 21 -8.61 -15.54 -9.48
CA LYS A 21 -9.58 -15.06 -8.48
C LYS A 21 -9.41 -13.56 -8.22
N HIS A 22 -8.19 -13.07 -8.02
CA HIS A 22 -7.93 -11.66 -7.79
C HIS A 22 -8.29 -10.79 -9.00
N ASP A 23 -8.00 -11.25 -10.23
CA ASP A 23 -8.37 -10.55 -11.45
C ASP A 23 -9.91 -10.41 -11.56
N GLU A 24 -10.65 -11.47 -11.24
CA GLU A 24 -12.12 -11.45 -11.22
C GLU A 24 -12.66 -10.47 -10.15
N LEU A 25 -12.11 -10.50 -8.94
CA LEU A 25 -12.51 -9.61 -7.85
C LEU A 25 -12.20 -8.15 -8.16
N LEU A 26 -11.02 -7.86 -8.73
CA LEU A 26 -10.64 -6.51 -9.17
C LEU A 26 -11.57 -5.99 -10.27
N PHE A 27 -11.88 -6.83 -11.26
CA PHE A 27 -12.84 -6.46 -12.30
C PHE A 27 -14.20 -6.12 -11.69
N LYS A 28 -14.75 -6.99 -10.82
CA LYS A 28 -16.03 -6.77 -10.14
C LYS A 28 -16.02 -5.49 -9.28
N LEU A 29 -14.98 -5.31 -8.46
CA LEU A 29 -14.81 -4.12 -7.62
C LEU A 29 -14.88 -2.84 -8.44
N ASN A 30 -14.12 -2.80 -9.53
CA ASN A 30 -13.99 -1.62 -10.39
C ASN A 30 -15.28 -1.29 -11.17
N GLN A 31 -16.25 -2.20 -11.23
CA GLN A 31 -17.56 -2.01 -11.87
C GLN A 31 -18.70 -1.85 -10.85
N THR A 32 -18.44 -2.07 -9.55
CA THR A 32 -19.46 -2.02 -8.50
C THR A 32 -19.57 -0.61 -7.92
N MET A 33 -20.80 -0.18 -7.60
CA MET A 33 -21.07 1.13 -7.00
C MET A 33 -20.40 1.24 -5.63
N PRO A 34 -19.50 2.22 -5.41
CA PRO A 34 -18.79 2.39 -4.15
C PRO A 34 -19.73 2.54 -2.94
N ARG A 35 -19.28 2.04 -1.78
CA ARG A 35 -20.00 2.11 -0.48
C ARG A 35 -21.28 1.30 -0.39
N THR A 36 -21.57 0.43 -1.33
CA THR A 36 -22.63 -0.60 -1.18
C THR A 36 -22.12 -1.76 -0.34
N ALA A 37 -23.03 -2.57 0.22
CA ALA A 37 -22.65 -3.80 0.93
C ALA A 37 -21.83 -4.73 0.03
N GLU A 38 -22.29 -4.94 -1.21
CA GLU A 38 -21.57 -5.72 -2.23
C GLU A 38 -20.13 -5.23 -2.44
N TYR A 39 -19.92 -3.92 -2.57
CA TYR A 39 -18.59 -3.33 -2.71
C TYR A 39 -17.68 -3.65 -1.53
N MET A 40 -18.20 -3.54 -0.31
CA MET A 40 -17.46 -3.83 0.92
C MET A 40 -17.16 -5.33 1.07
N ASP A 41 -18.04 -6.20 0.63
CA ASP A 41 -17.82 -7.64 0.65
C ASP A 41 -16.72 -8.05 -0.34
N ILE A 42 -16.70 -7.47 -1.55
CA ILE A 42 -15.61 -7.67 -2.51
C ILE A 42 -14.26 -7.18 -1.95
N LEU A 43 -14.22 -6.01 -1.28
CA LEU A 43 -13.00 -5.52 -0.64
C LEU A 43 -12.51 -6.48 0.46
N ARG A 44 -13.41 -7.00 1.30
CA ARG A 44 -13.04 -7.97 2.35
C ARG A 44 -12.47 -9.24 1.75
N GLU A 45 -13.08 -9.75 0.70
CA GLU A 45 -12.59 -10.95 0.02
C GLU A 45 -11.23 -10.70 -0.63
N LEU A 46 -11.05 -9.56 -1.30
CA LEU A 46 -9.82 -9.19 -2.00
C LEU A 46 -8.62 -9.06 -1.05
N PHE A 47 -8.84 -8.54 0.16
CA PHE A 47 -7.82 -8.40 1.19
C PHE A 47 -7.82 -9.55 2.21
N ASP A 48 -8.48 -10.67 1.91
CA ASP A 48 -8.54 -11.85 2.78
C ASP A 48 -8.98 -11.52 4.22
N GLY A 49 -10.00 -10.67 4.35
CA GLY A 49 -10.53 -10.18 5.62
C GLY A 49 -9.65 -9.17 6.37
N ARG A 50 -8.47 -8.83 5.87
CA ARG A 50 -7.50 -7.95 6.55
C ARG A 50 -7.70 -6.47 6.22
N ILE A 51 -8.93 -6.00 6.34
CA ILE A 51 -9.31 -4.58 6.28
C ILE A 51 -10.04 -4.21 7.57
N GLY A 52 -9.51 -3.22 8.29
CA GLY A 52 -10.02 -2.78 9.58
C GLY A 52 -11.31 -1.98 9.50
N GLU A 53 -11.87 -1.67 10.68
CA GLU A 53 -13.12 -0.93 10.84
C GLU A 53 -12.98 0.50 10.32
N ASP A 54 -14.07 1.03 9.75
CA ASP A 54 -14.15 2.38 9.18
C ASP A 54 -13.11 2.68 8.10
N SER A 55 -12.51 1.64 7.51
CA SER A 55 -11.55 1.76 6.42
C SER A 55 -12.21 1.60 5.07
N PHE A 56 -11.72 2.35 4.08
CA PHE A 56 -12.29 2.37 2.74
C PHE A 56 -11.22 2.50 1.66
N VAL A 57 -11.29 1.63 0.67
CA VAL A 57 -10.46 1.69 -0.54
C VAL A 57 -11.34 2.03 -1.73
N ARG A 58 -11.03 3.12 -2.42
CA ARG A 58 -11.83 3.63 -3.53
C ARG A 58 -11.37 3.05 -4.86
N ALA A 59 -12.31 2.51 -5.63
CA ALA A 59 -12.06 2.09 -7.01
C ALA A 59 -11.82 3.30 -7.95
N PRO A 60 -11.15 3.11 -9.09
CA PRO A 60 -10.54 1.84 -9.48
C PRO A 60 -9.29 1.50 -8.65
N LEU A 61 -9.08 0.21 -8.47
CA LEU A 61 -7.91 -0.39 -7.81
C LEU A 61 -7.23 -1.32 -8.81
N ALA A 62 -5.91 -1.38 -8.78
CA ALA A 62 -5.10 -2.33 -9.56
C ALA A 62 -4.00 -2.93 -8.69
N GLY A 63 -3.58 -4.14 -9.00
CA GLY A 63 -2.48 -4.76 -8.26
C GLY A 63 -2.40 -6.26 -8.40
N ALA A 64 -1.50 -6.85 -7.62
CA ALA A 64 -1.31 -8.30 -7.55
C ALA A 64 -0.99 -8.71 -6.11
N ALA A 65 -1.38 -9.94 -5.73
CA ALA A 65 -1.19 -10.51 -4.40
C ALA A 65 -1.82 -9.66 -3.29
N LEU A 66 -3.04 -9.17 -3.52
CA LEU A 66 -3.76 -8.28 -2.60
C LEU A 66 -4.17 -8.99 -1.30
N ASP A 67 -4.21 -10.31 -1.31
CA ASP A 67 -4.27 -11.17 -0.12
C ASP A 67 -3.11 -10.93 0.87
N LYS A 68 -2.02 -10.29 0.47
CA LYS A 68 -0.87 -9.92 1.32
C LYS A 68 -0.89 -8.47 1.79
N VAL A 69 -2.01 -7.79 1.62
CA VAL A 69 -2.21 -6.44 2.14
C VAL A 69 -2.98 -6.52 3.45
N THR A 70 -2.47 -5.85 4.47
CA THR A 70 -3.17 -5.63 5.74
C THR A 70 -3.46 -4.15 5.90
N ILE A 71 -4.71 -3.80 6.15
CA ILE A 71 -5.19 -2.43 6.30
C ILE A 71 -5.77 -2.29 7.71
N GLY A 72 -5.24 -1.34 8.49
CA GLY A 72 -5.72 -0.99 9.83
C GLY A 72 -7.09 -0.32 9.83
N ASN A 73 -7.44 0.30 10.94
CA ASN A 73 -8.73 0.98 11.14
C ASN A 73 -8.67 2.44 10.66
N ARG A 74 -9.80 2.98 10.20
CA ARG A 74 -9.96 4.39 9.78
C ARG A 74 -8.95 4.80 8.69
N VAL A 75 -8.55 3.86 7.84
CA VAL A 75 -7.68 4.09 6.70
C VAL A 75 -8.52 4.51 5.50
N PHE A 76 -8.12 5.59 4.84
CA PHE A 76 -8.72 6.00 3.59
C PHE A 76 -7.72 5.93 2.45
N ILE A 77 -8.05 5.13 1.44
CA ILE A 77 -7.26 4.98 0.20
C ILE A 77 -8.10 5.50 -0.96
N ASN A 78 -7.60 6.53 -1.63
CA ASN A 78 -8.27 7.13 -2.77
C ASN A 78 -8.07 6.31 -4.05
N ASN A 79 -8.75 6.69 -5.13
CA ASN A 79 -8.79 5.95 -6.38
C ASN A 79 -7.42 5.82 -7.09
N ASN A 80 -7.34 4.83 -7.99
CA ASN A 80 -6.16 4.50 -8.79
C ASN A 80 -4.93 4.11 -7.96
N LEU A 81 -5.12 3.45 -6.80
CA LEU A 81 -4.00 2.78 -6.14
C LEU A 81 -3.49 1.64 -7.04
N LEU A 82 -2.18 1.57 -7.24
CA LEU A 82 -1.48 0.38 -7.73
C LEU A 82 -0.76 -0.30 -6.56
N ALA A 83 -1.16 -1.52 -6.20
CA ALA A 83 -0.55 -2.29 -5.11
C ALA A 83 0.07 -3.60 -5.62
N MET A 84 1.39 -3.61 -5.85
CA MET A 84 2.14 -4.81 -6.19
C MET A 84 2.62 -5.45 -4.89
N ALA A 85 1.77 -6.28 -4.26
CA ALA A 85 1.88 -6.64 -2.85
C ALA A 85 2.58 -7.98 -2.56
N ARG A 86 3.29 -8.58 -3.51
CA ARG A 86 3.90 -9.90 -3.33
C ARG A 86 4.86 -9.99 -2.13
N GLY A 87 5.54 -8.90 -1.77
CA GLY A 87 6.39 -8.78 -0.59
C GLY A 87 5.65 -8.48 0.72
N GLY A 88 4.34 -8.22 0.65
CA GLY A 88 3.51 -7.79 1.77
C GLY A 88 3.44 -6.27 1.92
N ILE A 89 2.24 -5.76 2.21
CA ILE A 89 2.00 -4.35 2.53
C ILE A 89 1.23 -4.30 3.84
N THR A 90 1.75 -3.54 4.81
CA THR A 90 1.04 -3.26 6.05
C THR A 90 0.78 -1.76 6.15
N ILE A 91 -0.49 -1.40 6.30
CA ILE A 91 -0.96 -0.03 6.47
C ILE A 91 -1.63 0.02 7.84
N GLU A 92 -1.02 0.78 8.77
CA GLU A 92 -1.55 0.94 10.12
C GLU A 92 -2.76 1.89 10.17
N ASP A 93 -3.32 2.08 11.37
CA ASP A 93 -4.50 2.91 11.60
C ASP A 93 -4.32 4.37 11.17
N ASP A 94 -5.43 5.03 10.84
CA ASP A 94 -5.53 6.47 10.58
C ASP A 94 -4.70 6.96 9.37
N VAL A 95 -4.21 6.06 8.50
CA VAL A 95 -3.42 6.40 7.32
C VAL A 95 -4.31 6.96 6.21
N GLN A 96 -3.81 7.99 5.54
CA GLN A 96 -4.46 8.63 4.39
C GLN A 96 -3.60 8.43 3.13
N ILE A 97 -4.14 7.77 2.11
CA ILE A 97 -3.48 7.58 0.82
C ILE A 97 -4.26 8.30 -0.27
N ALA A 98 -3.63 9.27 -0.91
CA ALA A 98 -4.23 10.04 -1.99
C ALA A 98 -4.30 9.24 -3.30
N ALA A 99 -4.90 9.83 -4.34
CA ALA A 99 -5.09 9.18 -5.63
C ALA A 99 -3.78 8.91 -6.38
N ASN A 100 -3.77 7.88 -7.24
CA ASN A 100 -2.66 7.51 -8.14
C ASN A 100 -1.37 7.11 -7.41
N VAL A 101 -1.44 6.67 -6.16
CA VAL A 101 -0.28 6.19 -5.40
C VAL A 101 0.11 4.80 -5.89
N GLN A 102 1.42 4.51 -5.87
CA GLN A 102 1.98 3.20 -6.19
C GLN A 102 2.72 2.63 -4.97
N LEU A 103 2.33 1.44 -4.54
CA LEU A 103 2.98 0.67 -3.48
C LEU A 103 3.60 -0.57 -4.12
N LEU A 104 4.91 -0.55 -4.31
CA LEU A 104 5.65 -1.56 -5.06
C LEU A 104 6.52 -2.36 -4.10
N THR A 105 6.16 -3.59 -3.81
CA THR A 105 6.93 -4.46 -2.90
C THR A 105 7.92 -5.37 -3.62
N ASN A 106 7.97 -5.31 -4.94
CA ASN A 106 8.83 -6.18 -5.74
C ASN A 106 9.48 -5.47 -6.91
N ASN A 107 10.70 -5.90 -7.21
CA ASN A 107 11.43 -5.61 -8.44
C ASN A 107 11.84 -6.92 -9.11
N HIS A 108 12.19 -6.88 -10.40
CA HIS A 108 12.85 -7.98 -11.06
C HIS A 108 14.34 -8.00 -10.72
N ASP A 109 14.92 -9.19 -10.60
CA ASP A 109 16.37 -9.33 -10.54
C ASP A 109 16.99 -8.75 -11.83
N PRO A 110 18.04 -7.91 -11.73
CA PRO A 110 18.61 -7.24 -12.90
C PRO A 110 19.23 -8.17 -13.92
N TYR A 111 19.63 -9.36 -13.51
CA TYR A 111 20.26 -10.37 -14.38
C TYR A 111 19.30 -11.49 -14.75
N GLU A 112 18.42 -11.90 -13.85
CA GLU A 112 17.46 -12.98 -14.05
C GLU A 112 16.02 -12.49 -13.89
N ARG A 113 15.47 -11.85 -14.94
CA ARG A 113 14.18 -11.14 -14.94
C ARG A 113 12.96 -11.97 -14.53
N GLN A 114 13.08 -13.30 -14.56
CA GLN A 114 12.03 -14.20 -14.07
C GLN A 114 12.02 -14.35 -12.54
N ILE A 115 13.04 -13.81 -11.86
CA ILE A 115 13.08 -13.76 -10.40
C ILE A 115 12.58 -12.40 -9.92
N LEU A 116 11.57 -12.40 -9.07
CA LEU A 116 11.15 -11.23 -8.32
C LEU A 116 11.91 -11.15 -6.99
N ILE A 117 12.46 -9.99 -6.70
CA ILE A 117 13.04 -9.64 -5.40
C ILE A 117 11.98 -8.84 -4.66
N CYS A 118 11.43 -9.41 -3.59
CA CYS A 118 10.31 -8.84 -2.87
C CYS A 118 10.74 -8.41 -1.46
N LYS A 119 10.35 -7.18 -1.06
CA LYS A 119 10.55 -6.65 0.29
C LYS A 119 9.26 -5.97 0.74
N PRO A 120 8.83 -6.16 1.99
CA PRO A 120 7.58 -5.59 2.45
C PRO A 120 7.63 -4.06 2.56
N ILE A 121 6.46 -3.43 2.47
CA ILE A 121 6.25 -2.02 2.77
C ILE A 121 5.47 -1.92 4.08
N LEU A 122 5.89 -1.01 4.96
CA LEU A 122 5.19 -0.65 6.17
C LEU A 122 4.83 0.84 6.15
N ILE A 123 3.55 1.18 6.28
CA ILE A 123 3.07 2.55 6.43
C ILE A 123 2.48 2.66 7.84
N LYS A 124 3.17 3.41 8.71
CA LYS A 124 2.82 3.52 10.11
C LYS A 124 1.66 4.51 10.33
N LYS A 125 1.06 4.39 11.51
CA LYS A 125 -0.11 5.14 11.97
C LYS A 125 -0.07 6.62 11.61
N GLY A 126 -1.19 7.11 11.06
CA GLY A 126 -1.42 8.51 10.79
C GLY A 126 -0.57 9.11 9.66
N ALA A 127 0.20 8.30 8.93
CA ALA A 127 0.97 8.79 7.79
C ALA A 127 0.05 9.28 6.65
N TRP A 128 0.51 10.28 5.91
CA TRP A 128 -0.18 10.82 4.74
C TRP A 128 0.67 10.66 3.48
N ILE A 129 0.15 9.92 2.50
CA ILE A 129 0.80 9.69 1.22
C ILE A 129 0.13 10.56 0.16
N GLY A 130 0.88 11.51 -0.37
CA GLY A 130 0.44 12.47 -1.38
C GLY A 130 0.17 11.84 -2.74
N ALA A 131 -0.68 12.49 -3.54
CA ALA A 131 -1.12 11.98 -4.84
C ALA A 131 0.05 11.68 -5.79
N GLY A 132 -0.02 10.54 -6.49
CA GLY A 132 0.99 10.12 -7.45
C GLY A 132 2.34 9.72 -6.85
N ALA A 133 2.46 9.61 -5.52
CA ALA A 133 3.69 9.14 -4.90
C ALA A 133 3.94 7.65 -5.18
N THR A 134 5.21 7.27 -5.27
CA THR A 134 5.66 5.89 -5.42
C THR A 134 6.48 5.47 -4.22
N ILE A 135 6.09 4.38 -3.55
CA ILE A 135 6.84 3.76 -2.45
C ILE A 135 7.49 2.50 -2.98
N THR A 136 8.82 2.41 -2.88
CA THR A 136 9.60 1.29 -3.43
C THR A 136 9.78 0.14 -2.42
N PRO A 137 10.23 -1.05 -2.87
CA PRO A 137 10.31 -2.24 -2.02
C PRO A 137 11.19 -2.04 -0.77
N GLY A 138 10.69 -2.48 0.37
CA GLY A 138 11.43 -2.49 1.64
C GLY A 138 11.34 -1.19 2.44
N VAL A 139 10.58 -0.20 1.96
CA VAL A 139 10.47 1.11 2.62
C VAL A 139 9.48 1.07 3.78
N THR A 140 9.88 1.71 4.88
CA THR A 140 9.01 2.07 6.01
C THR A 140 8.70 3.56 5.97
N ILE A 141 7.40 3.91 6.02
CA ILE A 141 6.94 5.29 6.24
C ILE A 141 6.59 5.46 7.72
N GLY A 142 7.25 6.39 8.39
CA GLY A 142 7.12 6.64 9.81
C GLY A 142 5.74 7.16 10.24
N LYS A 143 5.49 7.12 11.55
CA LYS A 143 4.27 7.59 12.19
C LYS A 143 4.06 9.08 11.91
N TYR A 144 2.87 9.46 11.42
CA TYR A 144 2.52 10.84 11.04
C TYR A 144 3.47 11.49 10.02
N ALA A 145 4.27 10.68 9.32
CA ALA A 145 5.09 11.19 8.23
C ALA A 145 4.23 11.61 7.03
N ILE A 146 4.74 12.55 6.24
CA ILE A 146 4.09 13.03 5.02
C ILE A 146 4.99 12.76 3.83
N VAL A 147 4.47 12.04 2.86
CA VAL A 147 5.08 11.90 1.54
C VAL A 147 4.39 12.88 0.59
N GLY A 148 5.14 13.82 0.05
CA GLY A 148 4.62 14.84 -0.87
C GLY A 148 4.15 14.22 -2.19
N ALA A 149 3.29 14.95 -2.89
CA ALA A 149 2.76 14.50 -4.18
C ALA A 149 3.89 14.23 -5.20
N SER A 150 3.73 13.15 -5.98
CA SER A 150 4.69 12.69 -7.01
C SER A 150 6.10 12.38 -6.48
N ALA A 151 6.28 12.22 -5.18
CA ALA A 151 7.56 11.81 -4.61
C ALA A 151 7.84 10.33 -4.88
N VAL A 152 9.12 9.99 -5.13
CA VAL A 152 9.59 8.59 -5.25
C VAL A 152 10.44 8.25 -4.04
N VAL A 153 9.86 7.47 -3.12
CA VAL A 153 10.48 7.12 -1.83
C VAL A 153 11.27 5.83 -1.99
N THR A 154 12.58 5.93 -1.85
CA THR A 154 13.54 4.82 -2.03
C THR A 154 14.26 4.41 -0.74
N HIS A 155 14.01 5.10 0.36
CA HIS A 155 14.57 4.85 1.69
C HIS A 155 13.50 5.11 2.75
N ASP A 156 13.70 4.56 3.93
CA ASP A 156 12.80 4.77 5.06
C ASP A 156 12.63 6.26 5.37
N VAL A 157 11.41 6.62 5.76
CA VAL A 157 11.03 7.96 6.23
C VAL A 157 10.80 7.88 7.72
N GLY A 158 11.45 8.74 8.49
CA GLY A 158 11.31 8.79 9.94
C GLY A 158 9.93 9.27 10.40
N ASP A 159 9.61 9.01 11.65
CA ASP A 159 8.37 9.49 12.27
C ASP A 159 8.32 11.05 12.19
N TYR A 160 7.16 11.60 11.82
CA TYR A 160 6.90 13.03 11.67
C TYR A 160 7.69 13.74 10.56
N GLU A 161 8.46 13.04 9.76
CA GLU A 161 9.19 13.64 8.64
C GLU A 161 8.29 13.96 7.45
N VAL A 162 8.63 15.04 6.76
CA VAL A 162 8.01 15.42 5.47
C VAL A 162 9.06 15.25 4.37
N VAL A 163 8.75 14.38 3.42
CA VAL A 163 9.63 14.10 2.27
C VAL A 163 8.98 14.50 0.96
N VAL A 164 9.78 15.02 0.03
CA VAL A 164 9.33 15.41 -1.32
C VAL A 164 10.39 15.08 -2.37
N GLY A 165 9.99 14.99 -3.62
CA GLY A 165 10.88 14.91 -4.79
C GLY A 165 11.14 13.50 -5.28
N ASN A 166 11.95 13.38 -6.32
CA ASN A 166 12.40 12.14 -6.94
C ASN A 166 13.93 12.19 -7.15
N PRO A 167 14.73 11.44 -6.38
CA PRO A 167 14.32 10.66 -5.21
C PRO A 167 13.88 11.56 -4.04
N ALA A 168 12.98 11.06 -3.19
CA ALA A 168 12.43 11.81 -2.06
C ALA A 168 13.53 12.19 -1.05
N ARG A 169 13.45 13.42 -0.51
CA ARG A 169 14.35 13.93 0.52
C ARG A 169 13.53 14.62 1.62
N VAL A 170 14.02 14.51 2.84
CA VAL A 170 13.45 15.20 4.00
C VAL A 170 13.59 16.70 3.82
N ILE A 171 12.50 17.44 3.94
CA ILE A 171 12.47 18.91 3.87
C ILE A 171 12.16 19.56 5.23
N LYS A 172 11.51 18.82 6.13
CA LYS A 172 11.24 19.25 7.50
C LYS A 172 10.77 18.09 8.37
N THR A 173 10.78 18.27 9.68
CA THR A 173 10.13 17.40 10.67
C THR A 173 8.99 18.19 11.32
N LEU A 174 7.85 17.53 11.52
CA LEU A 174 6.68 18.08 12.18
C LEU A 174 6.87 18.01 13.70
N ASP A 175 6.18 18.90 14.40
CA ASP A 175 6.18 18.92 15.86
C ASP A 175 5.28 17.79 16.41
N ALA A 176 5.88 16.83 17.10
CA ALA A 176 5.20 15.66 17.65
C ALA A 176 4.18 16.05 18.75
N GLU A 177 4.48 17.07 19.56
CA GLU A 177 3.62 17.49 20.69
C GLU A 177 2.23 17.94 20.22
N ARG A 178 2.17 18.56 19.02
CA ARG A 178 0.89 18.98 18.41
C ARG A 178 -0.03 17.81 18.06
N PHE A 179 0.52 16.65 17.74
CA PHE A 179 -0.30 15.46 17.49
C PHE A 179 -0.84 14.86 18.78
N ASP A 180 -0.07 14.91 19.87
CA ASP A 180 -0.51 14.44 21.18
C ASP A 180 -1.64 15.33 21.73
N GLU A 181 -1.57 16.65 21.55
CA GLU A 181 -2.63 17.58 21.91
C GLU A 181 -3.93 17.33 21.14
N ILE A 182 -3.84 17.01 19.83
CA ILE A 182 -5.02 16.73 18.99
C ILE A 182 -5.65 15.39 19.37
N ASN A 183 -4.85 14.37 19.62
CA ASN A 183 -5.31 13.03 19.97
C ASN A 183 -5.89 12.94 21.40
N SER A 184 -5.65 13.94 22.25
CA SER A 184 -6.19 14.02 23.61
C SER A 184 -7.56 14.70 23.71
N ARG A 185 -8.10 15.23 22.61
CA ARG A 185 -9.41 15.90 22.49
C ARG A 185 -10.51 14.90 22.14
#